data_5cb51124fbfb832fc4bcf773b21c2933
#
_entry.id   5cb51124fbfb832fc4bcf773b21c2933
#
_cell.length_a   1.000
_cell.length_b   1.000
_cell.length_c   1.000
_cell.angle_alpha   90.00
_cell.angle_beta   90.00
_cell.angle_gamma   90.00
#
_symmetry.space_group_name_H-M   'P 1'
#
loop_
_entity.id
_entity.type
_entity.pdbx_description
1 polymer ?
#
loop_
_entity_poly.entity_id
_entity_poly.type
_entity_poly.pdbx_seq_one_letter_code
_entity_poly.pdbx_strand_id
1 'polypeptide(L)'
;MQEIQKITEDIYRTTLPYKDIFTTVYALKTPEGAILFDAGSYDEDAALYIKPFLEELGITEQQLKYVFISHNHTDHAGGLNGFLPLYPNVTVLTRSRKLQEQYPEYKSERTEDGQLILGTYQVVTIPGHTKDCAGLLDVRTKTLISGDCLQSYGIRGSGTWAANIIYPAEHVEAVEKVRKLDIERIVTAHDYDPHGYRADGREAVVKNLDACITPLRNMQKLILEFPELDDVALQEKYNYDPELPKVKHQVIGAMRTAMEEKRIALL
;
A
#
# COMPACT_ATOMS: atom_id res chain seq x y z
N MET A 1 15.27 -13.18 16.26
CA MET A 1 15.54 -12.97 14.83
C MET A 1 14.25 -12.53 14.20
N GLN A 2 14.29 -11.57 13.31
CA GLN A 2 13.16 -11.11 12.54
C GLN A 2 12.74 -12.22 11.55
N GLU A 3 11.44 -12.48 11.41
CA GLU A 3 10.97 -13.51 10.50
C GLU A 3 11.04 -12.99 9.05
N ILE A 4 11.86 -13.64 8.23
CA ILE A 4 11.92 -13.38 6.79
C ILE A 4 11.01 -14.38 6.09
N GLN A 5 10.05 -13.87 5.31
CA GLN A 5 9.12 -14.69 4.56
C GLN A 5 9.41 -14.57 3.06
N LYS A 6 9.60 -15.70 2.41
CA LYS A 6 9.76 -15.79 0.96
C LYS A 6 8.38 -15.77 0.27
N ILE A 7 8.19 -14.82 -0.61
CA ILE A 7 6.97 -14.68 -1.43
C ILE A 7 7.13 -15.38 -2.78
N THR A 8 8.26 -15.11 -3.45
CA THR A 8 8.71 -15.78 -4.69
C THR A 8 10.21 -16.05 -4.58
N GLU A 9 10.84 -16.57 -5.64
CA GLU A 9 12.31 -16.75 -5.66
C GLU A 9 13.06 -15.42 -5.46
N ASP A 10 12.48 -14.31 -5.90
CA ASP A 10 13.12 -12.99 -5.93
C ASP A 10 12.45 -11.95 -5.01
N ILE A 11 11.32 -12.28 -4.37
CA ILE A 11 10.56 -11.38 -3.50
C ILE A 11 10.53 -11.93 -2.09
N TYR A 12 11.00 -11.14 -1.14
CA TYR A 12 11.04 -11.45 0.28
C TYR A 12 10.40 -10.33 1.08
N ARG A 13 9.80 -10.65 2.23
CA ARG A 13 9.22 -9.66 3.14
C ARG A 13 9.68 -9.88 4.56
N THR A 14 9.63 -8.78 5.32
CA THR A 14 9.72 -8.79 6.77
C THR A 14 8.80 -7.73 7.36
N THR A 15 8.35 -7.94 8.59
CA THR A 15 7.47 -6.99 9.29
C THR A 15 8.23 -6.18 10.31
N LEU A 16 7.87 -4.92 10.46
CA LEU A 16 8.42 -3.97 11.41
C LEU A 16 7.33 -3.51 12.37
N PRO A 17 7.60 -3.35 13.67
CA PRO A 17 6.62 -2.83 14.62
C PRO A 17 6.17 -1.41 14.26
N TYR A 18 4.88 -1.13 14.33
CA TYR A 18 4.33 0.20 14.20
C TYR A 18 3.12 0.38 15.13
N LYS A 19 3.30 1.16 16.20
CA LYS A 19 2.25 1.35 17.24
C LYS A 19 1.71 -0.01 17.74
N ASP A 20 0.41 -0.25 17.56
CA ASP A 20 -0.32 -1.47 17.91
C ASP A 20 -0.46 -2.47 16.75
N ILE A 21 0.18 -2.19 15.61
CA ILE A 21 0.20 -3.01 14.40
C ILE A 21 1.64 -3.23 13.92
N PHE A 22 1.81 -3.77 12.73
CA PHE A 22 3.08 -3.81 12.01
C PHE A 22 2.94 -3.17 10.63
N THR A 23 4.04 -2.70 10.08
CA THR A 23 4.19 -2.44 8.65
C THR A 23 5.11 -3.48 8.02
N THR A 24 5.19 -3.52 6.71
CA THR A 24 6.01 -4.48 5.98
C THR A 24 6.91 -3.78 4.98
N VAL A 25 8.16 -4.22 4.92
CA VAL A 25 9.06 -3.90 3.82
C VAL A 25 9.32 -5.14 2.97
N TYR A 26 9.57 -4.93 1.67
CA TYR A 26 9.91 -6.01 0.75
C TYR A 26 11.29 -5.79 0.14
N ALA A 27 12.05 -6.85 -0.01
CA ALA A 27 13.29 -6.87 -0.81
C ALA A 27 13.00 -7.59 -2.13
N LEU A 28 13.27 -6.90 -3.24
CA LEU A 28 13.00 -7.36 -4.59
C LEU A 28 14.33 -7.51 -5.32
N LYS A 29 14.67 -8.72 -5.76
CA LYS A 29 15.96 -9.05 -6.38
C LYS A 29 15.82 -9.18 -7.88
N THR A 30 16.85 -8.74 -8.59
CA THR A 30 17.05 -8.98 -10.02
C THR A 30 18.53 -9.24 -10.28
N PRO A 31 18.90 -9.75 -11.48
CA PRO A 31 20.32 -9.83 -11.88
C PRO A 31 21.02 -8.46 -11.90
N GLU A 32 20.28 -7.37 -12.15
CA GLU A 32 20.80 -6.01 -12.27
C GLU A 32 20.95 -5.30 -10.90
N GLY A 33 20.36 -5.87 -9.83
CA GLY A 33 20.40 -5.31 -8.49
C GLY A 33 19.13 -5.58 -7.70
N ALA A 34 18.92 -4.79 -6.64
CA ALA A 34 17.77 -4.95 -5.76
C ALA A 34 17.02 -3.64 -5.53
N ILE A 35 15.76 -3.77 -5.17
CA ILE A 35 14.87 -2.69 -4.74
C ILE A 35 14.42 -3.01 -3.32
N LEU A 36 14.48 -2.05 -2.41
CA LEU A 36 13.71 -2.07 -1.18
C LEU A 36 12.36 -1.41 -1.45
N PHE A 37 11.26 -2.04 -1.09
CA PHE A 37 9.92 -1.48 -1.18
C PHE A 37 9.47 -1.06 0.22
N ASP A 38 9.24 0.24 0.40
CA ASP A 38 9.01 0.99 1.63
C ASP A 38 10.22 0.97 2.60
N ALA A 39 10.25 1.92 3.53
CA ALA A 39 11.41 2.18 4.40
C ALA A 39 11.06 2.11 5.90
N GLY A 40 9.88 1.62 6.25
CA GLY A 40 9.44 1.56 7.65
C GLY A 40 8.94 2.89 8.20
N SER A 41 8.85 2.96 9.53
CA SER A 41 8.13 3.99 10.27
C SER A 41 9.04 4.99 10.97
N TYR A 42 10.15 4.49 11.51
CA TYR A 42 11.03 5.22 12.42
C TYR A 42 12.48 5.18 11.93
N ASP A 43 13.26 6.18 12.32
CA ASP A 43 14.68 6.30 11.90
C ASP A 43 15.49 5.06 12.28
N GLU A 44 15.21 4.48 13.46
CA GLU A 44 15.87 3.26 13.94
C GLU A 44 15.52 1.99 13.16
N ASP A 45 14.41 1.96 12.42
CA ASP A 45 13.98 0.79 11.65
C ASP A 45 15.03 0.35 10.63
N ALA A 46 15.74 1.32 10.05
CA ALA A 46 16.79 1.06 9.08
C ALA A 46 17.93 0.21 9.66
N ALA A 47 18.43 0.54 10.86
CA ALA A 47 19.52 -0.15 11.49
C ALA A 47 19.07 -1.44 12.22
N LEU A 48 17.88 -1.43 12.83
CA LEU A 48 17.40 -2.54 13.64
C LEU A 48 16.75 -3.68 12.82
N TYR A 49 16.12 -3.34 11.70
CA TYR A 49 15.32 -4.30 10.94
C TYR A 49 15.73 -4.38 9.47
N ILE A 50 15.84 -3.25 8.75
CA ILE A 50 16.03 -3.28 7.29
C ILE A 50 17.44 -3.75 6.94
N LYS A 51 18.47 -3.20 7.57
CA LYS A 51 19.86 -3.61 7.30
C LYS A 51 20.08 -5.10 7.58
N PRO A 52 19.72 -5.67 8.75
CA PRO A 52 19.84 -7.11 8.99
C PRO A 52 19.05 -7.96 7.98
N PHE A 53 17.85 -7.51 7.57
CA PHE A 53 17.04 -8.18 6.55
C PHE A 53 17.77 -8.25 5.20
N LEU A 54 18.32 -7.14 4.72
CA LEU A 54 19.06 -7.09 3.47
C LEU A 54 20.36 -7.93 3.53
N GLU A 55 21.08 -7.87 4.64
CA GLU A 55 22.31 -8.66 4.88
C GLU A 55 22.02 -10.17 4.85
N GLU A 56 20.95 -10.64 5.49
CA GLU A 56 20.56 -12.06 5.50
C GLU A 56 20.19 -12.56 4.09
N LEU A 57 19.64 -11.67 3.25
CA LEU A 57 19.35 -11.97 1.85
C LEU A 57 20.57 -11.85 0.93
N GLY A 58 21.75 -11.48 1.48
CA GLY A 58 22.97 -11.26 0.72
C GLY A 58 22.90 -10.02 -0.19
N ILE A 59 22.02 -9.05 0.12
CA ILE A 59 21.91 -7.81 -0.64
C ILE A 59 22.89 -6.79 -0.06
N THR A 60 23.96 -6.52 -0.77
CA THR A 60 24.97 -5.52 -0.40
C THR A 60 24.50 -4.11 -0.73
N GLU A 61 25.17 -3.08 -0.17
CA GLU A 61 24.94 -1.68 -0.51
C GLU A 61 25.09 -1.42 -2.03
N GLN A 62 26.06 -2.07 -2.69
CA GLN A 62 26.28 -1.91 -4.13
C GLN A 62 25.18 -2.55 -4.99
N GLN A 63 24.53 -3.59 -4.47
CA GLN A 63 23.45 -4.28 -5.15
C GLN A 63 22.11 -3.56 -4.96
N LEU A 64 21.92 -2.86 -3.84
CA LEU A 64 20.70 -2.09 -3.59
C LEU A 64 20.73 -0.81 -4.43
N LYS A 65 19.90 -0.77 -5.49
CA LYS A 65 19.85 0.35 -6.44
C LYS A 65 18.80 1.37 -6.10
N TYR A 66 17.67 0.90 -5.58
CA TYR A 66 16.49 1.72 -5.35
C TYR A 66 15.85 1.44 -4.00
N VAL A 67 15.29 2.49 -3.40
CA VAL A 67 14.19 2.37 -2.45
C VAL A 67 12.95 2.94 -3.11
N PHE A 68 11.92 2.09 -3.26
CA PHE A 68 10.62 2.49 -3.81
C PHE A 68 9.67 2.79 -2.66
N ILE A 69 9.12 3.99 -2.62
CA ILE A 69 8.16 4.39 -1.60
C ILE A 69 6.76 4.39 -2.20
N SER A 70 5.92 3.49 -1.69
CA SER A 70 4.56 3.28 -2.18
C SER A 70 3.69 4.52 -2.03
N HIS A 71 3.81 5.23 -0.91
CA HIS A 71 3.15 6.50 -0.62
C HIS A 71 3.79 7.19 0.61
N ASN A 72 3.35 8.41 0.94
CA ASN A 72 4.04 9.27 1.93
C ASN A 72 3.55 9.14 3.38
N HIS A 73 2.85 8.07 3.77
CA HIS A 73 2.50 7.86 5.18
C HIS A 73 3.72 7.44 6.00
N THR A 74 3.64 7.72 7.31
CA THR A 74 4.76 7.54 8.24
C THR A 74 5.27 6.10 8.28
N ASP A 75 4.39 5.13 8.27
CA ASP A 75 4.72 3.70 8.36
C ASP A 75 5.31 3.09 7.07
N HIS A 76 5.43 3.90 6.02
CA HIS A 76 6.06 3.52 4.75
C HIS A 76 7.30 4.35 4.41
N ALA A 77 7.27 5.65 4.74
CA ALA A 77 8.32 6.61 4.39
C ALA A 77 9.05 7.19 5.59
N GLY A 78 8.55 6.97 6.83
CA GLY A 78 9.08 7.62 8.03
C GLY A 78 10.52 7.21 8.35
N GLY A 79 10.90 5.98 8.03
CA GLY A 79 12.26 5.47 8.24
C GLY A 79 13.31 5.95 7.22
N LEU A 80 12.92 6.72 6.19
CA LEU A 80 13.86 7.20 5.17
C LEU A 80 15.00 8.03 5.76
N ASN A 81 14.74 8.84 6.78
CA ASN A 81 15.75 9.66 7.43
C ASN A 81 16.88 8.82 8.08
N GLY A 82 16.55 7.68 8.66
CA GLY A 82 17.54 6.74 9.16
C GLY A 82 18.14 5.82 8.08
N PHE A 83 17.37 5.54 7.02
CA PHE A 83 17.78 4.64 5.95
C PHE A 83 18.81 5.27 4.97
N LEU A 84 18.55 6.49 4.50
CA LEU A 84 19.37 7.13 3.47
C LEU A 84 20.84 7.33 3.87
N PRO A 85 21.18 7.69 5.14
CA PRO A 85 22.58 7.75 5.55
C PRO A 85 23.31 6.41 5.52
N LEU A 86 22.59 5.27 5.68
CA LEU A 86 23.17 3.93 5.61
C LEU A 86 23.35 3.44 4.17
N TYR A 87 22.56 3.99 3.24
CA TYR A 87 22.57 3.63 1.81
C TYR A 87 22.62 4.88 0.92
N PRO A 88 23.70 5.69 0.99
CA PRO A 88 23.76 7.00 0.36
C PRO A 88 23.75 6.98 -1.18
N ASN A 89 24.03 5.84 -1.78
CA ASN A 89 24.07 5.66 -3.24
C ASN A 89 22.73 5.19 -3.83
N VAL A 90 21.73 4.92 -3.00
CA VAL A 90 20.42 4.47 -3.45
C VAL A 90 19.65 5.63 -4.09
N THR A 91 18.83 5.35 -5.10
CA THR A 91 17.89 6.33 -5.65
C THR A 91 16.50 6.09 -5.05
N VAL A 92 15.89 7.14 -4.51
CA VAL A 92 14.51 7.11 -4.00
C VAL A 92 13.54 7.20 -5.17
N LEU A 93 12.74 6.15 -5.38
CA LEU A 93 11.68 6.12 -6.37
C LEU A 93 10.34 6.41 -5.67
N THR A 94 9.67 7.48 -6.04
CA THR A 94 8.40 7.86 -5.40
C THR A 94 7.54 8.69 -6.34
N ARG A 95 6.24 8.72 -6.07
CA ARG A 95 5.29 9.65 -6.70
C ARG A 95 5.00 10.86 -5.83
N SER A 96 5.48 10.85 -4.57
CA SER A 96 5.28 11.94 -3.62
C SER A 96 6.25 13.08 -3.87
N ARG A 97 5.72 14.21 -4.37
CA ARG A 97 6.49 15.45 -4.48
C ARG A 97 7.01 15.93 -3.12
N LYS A 98 6.21 15.75 -2.07
CA LYS A 98 6.61 16.10 -0.70
C LYS A 98 7.89 15.38 -0.28
N LEU A 99 8.01 14.08 -0.54
CA LEU A 99 9.22 13.31 -0.19
C LEU A 99 10.44 13.77 -1.00
N GLN A 100 10.27 14.07 -2.29
CA GLN A 100 11.37 14.60 -3.12
C GLN A 100 11.88 15.95 -2.61
N GLU A 101 10.99 16.83 -2.15
CA GLU A 101 11.33 18.12 -1.58
C GLU A 101 11.93 18.01 -0.17
N GLN A 102 11.59 16.96 0.59
CA GLN A 102 12.07 16.73 1.95
C GLN A 102 13.53 16.24 2.01
N TYR A 103 14.00 15.54 0.98
CA TYR A 103 15.35 14.96 0.91
C TYR A 103 16.12 15.41 -0.32
N PRO A 104 16.39 16.73 -0.47
CA PRO A 104 16.98 17.29 -1.67
C PRO A 104 18.44 16.88 -1.89
N GLU A 105 19.14 16.42 -0.84
CA GLU A 105 20.52 15.96 -0.88
C GLU A 105 20.65 14.53 -1.43
N TYR A 106 19.57 13.77 -1.49
CA TYR A 106 19.58 12.40 -2.01
C TYR A 106 18.97 12.34 -3.41
N LYS A 107 19.48 11.41 -4.21
CA LYS A 107 18.93 11.20 -5.53
C LYS A 107 17.51 10.67 -5.44
N SER A 108 16.57 11.36 -6.05
CA SER A 108 15.17 10.95 -6.13
C SER A 108 14.64 11.08 -7.56
N GLU A 109 13.80 10.14 -7.95
CA GLU A 109 13.14 10.12 -9.26
C GLU A 109 11.64 9.90 -9.07
N ARG A 110 10.86 10.70 -9.81
CA ARG A 110 9.41 10.50 -9.89
C ARG A 110 9.11 9.31 -10.79
N THR A 111 8.31 8.38 -10.29
CA THR A 111 7.87 7.23 -11.09
C THR A 111 6.58 7.51 -11.84
N GLU A 112 6.41 6.87 -13.01
CA GLU A 112 5.23 6.96 -13.84
C GLU A 112 4.55 5.59 -13.99
N ASP A 113 3.23 5.60 -14.23
CA ASP A 113 2.45 4.37 -14.46
C ASP A 113 2.98 3.60 -15.65
N GLY A 114 3.17 2.31 -15.51
CA GLY A 114 3.74 1.46 -16.56
C GLY A 114 5.26 1.49 -16.69
N GLN A 115 5.97 2.38 -15.96
CA GLN A 115 7.44 2.41 -15.95
C GLN A 115 8.01 1.08 -15.48
N LEU A 116 9.00 0.56 -16.21
CA LEU A 116 9.68 -0.68 -15.85
C LEU A 116 10.99 -0.38 -15.12
N ILE A 117 11.15 -0.91 -13.91
CA ILE A 117 12.33 -0.75 -13.06
C ILE A 117 13.12 -2.06 -13.09
N LEU A 118 14.45 -1.96 -13.29
CA LEU A 118 15.36 -3.12 -13.42
C LEU A 118 14.81 -4.21 -14.36
N GLY A 119 14.18 -3.81 -15.47
CA GLY A 119 13.65 -4.73 -16.48
C GLY A 119 12.57 -5.71 -16.00
N THR A 120 12.13 -5.62 -14.74
CA THR A 120 11.32 -6.65 -14.11
C THR A 120 10.07 -6.09 -13.39
N TYR A 121 10.19 -4.97 -12.69
CA TYR A 121 9.15 -4.45 -11.83
C TYR A 121 8.43 -3.27 -12.47
N GLN A 122 7.18 -3.47 -12.87
CA GLN A 122 6.37 -2.42 -13.47
C GLN A 122 5.66 -1.61 -12.39
N VAL A 123 5.78 -0.29 -12.46
CA VAL A 123 5.03 0.63 -11.59
C VAL A 123 3.56 0.59 -11.96
N VAL A 124 2.71 0.38 -10.96
CA VAL A 124 1.26 0.42 -11.08
C VAL A 124 0.72 1.50 -10.16
N THR A 125 0.19 2.58 -10.71
CA THR A 125 -0.44 3.64 -9.91
C THR A 125 -1.82 3.20 -9.42
N ILE A 126 -2.06 3.32 -8.11
CA ILE A 126 -3.30 2.86 -7.46
C ILE A 126 -3.75 3.94 -6.46
N PRO A 127 -4.15 5.14 -6.94
CA PRO A 127 -4.64 6.19 -6.06
C PRO A 127 -5.95 5.77 -5.37
N GLY A 128 -6.19 6.36 -4.19
CA GLY A 128 -7.39 6.07 -3.41
C GLY A 128 -7.17 6.25 -1.92
N HIS A 129 -6.19 5.54 -1.36
CA HIS A 129 -5.71 5.75 0.00
C HIS A 129 -4.96 7.09 0.11
N THR A 130 -4.03 7.34 -0.80
CA THR A 130 -3.46 8.67 -1.09
C THR A 130 -3.41 8.90 -2.61
N LYS A 131 -3.13 10.14 -3.06
CA LYS A 131 -3.01 10.46 -4.49
C LYS A 131 -1.73 9.91 -5.12
N ASP A 132 -0.69 9.74 -4.33
CA ASP A 132 0.63 9.28 -4.76
C ASP A 132 0.81 7.77 -4.67
N CYS A 133 -0.20 7.02 -4.21
CA CYS A 133 -0.15 5.57 -4.10
C CYS A 133 0.27 4.88 -5.41
N ALA A 134 1.27 4.00 -5.29
CA ALA A 134 1.71 3.11 -6.35
C ALA A 134 2.26 1.79 -5.78
N GLY A 135 2.12 0.72 -6.53
CA GLY A 135 2.70 -0.58 -6.28
C GLY A 135 3.71 -0.97 -7.34
N LEU A 136 4.35 -2.13 -7.16
CA LEU A 136 5.25 -2.75 -8.11
C LEU A 136 4.71 -4.13 -8.52
N LEU A 137 4.55 -4.34 -9.82
CA LEU A 137 4.18 -5.63 -10.41
C LEU A 137 5.42 -6.33 -10.96
N ASP A 138 5.81 -7.45 -10.36
CA ASP A 138 6.77 -8.36 -11.01
C ASP A 138 6.07 -9.01 -12.22
N VAL A 139 6.47 -8.60 -13.43
CA VAL A 139 5.84 -9.07 -14.66
C VAL A 139 6.13 -10.53 -14.99
N ARG A 140 7.16 -11.13 -14.38
CA ARG A 140 7.55 -12.54 -14.57
C ARG A 140 6.69 -13.47 -13.70
N THR A 141 6.54 -13.12 -12.42
CA THR A 141 5.79 -13.92 -11.45
C THR A 141 4.33 -13.46 -11.30
N LYS A 142 3.94 -12.37 -11.98
CA LYS A 142 2.61 -11.75 -11.92
C LYS A 142 2.20 -11.40 -10.49
N THR A 143 3.18 -10.96 -9.69
CA THR A 143 3.02 -10.61 -8.29
C THR A 143 2.99 -9.10 -8.13
N LEU A 144 1.87 -8.55 -7.65
CA LEU A 144 1.71 -7.13 -7.30
C LEU A 144 2.02 -6.93 -5.82
N ILE A 145 3.02 -6.10 -5.53
CA ILE A 145 3.28 -5.55 -4.20
C ILE A 145 2.55 -4.21 -4.14
N SER A 146 1.45 -4.13 -3.39
CA SER A 146 0.57 -2.97 -3.41
C SER A 146 0.80 -1.96 -2.27
N GLY A 147 1.58 -2.31 -1.25
CA GLY A 147 1.60 -1.50 -0.02
C GLY A 147 0.18 -1.35 0.54
N ASP A 148 -0.21 -0.12 0.86
CA ASP A 148 -1.54 0.25 1.34
C ASP A 148 -2.51 0.67 0.23
N CYS A 149 -2.09 0.57 -1.02
CA CYS A 149 -2.91 1.09 -2.12
C CYS A 149 -4.22 0.31 -2.32
N LEU A 150 -4.22 -0.99 -1.98
CA LEU A 150 -5.39 -1.88 -2.08
C LEU A 150 -5.90 -2.21 -0.67
N GLN A 151 -6.67 -1.29 -0.10
CA GLN A 151 -7.30 -1.49 1.20
C GLN A 151 -8.66 -2.16 1.06
N SER A 152 -8.89 -3.20 1.87
CA SER A 152 -10.19 -3.85 2.01
C SER A 152 -10.92 -3.37 3.26
N TYR A 153 -11.02 -4.21 4.29
CA TYR A 153 -11.86 -3.89 5.48
C TYR A 153 -11.13 -3.18 6.62
N GLY A 154 -9.87 -2.90 6.49
CA GLY A 154 -9.02 -2.42 7.58
C GLY A 154 -8.09 -3.50 8.10
N ILE A 155 -7.20 -3.13 9.02
CA ILE A 155 -6.13 -4.00 9.51
C ILE A 155 -6.67 -4.98 10.55
N ARG A 156 -6.46 -6.28 10.29
CA ARG A 156 -6.94 -7.38 11.11
C ARG A 156 -6.46 -7.27 12.56
N GLY A 157 -7.41 -7.46 13.49
CA GLY A 157 -7.13 -7.50 14.92
C GLY A 157 -6.88 -6.14 15.57
N SER A 158 -6.79 -5.05 14.82
CA SER A 158 -6.47 -3.75 15.41
C SER A 158 -7.66 -3.05 16.05
N GLY A 159 -8.88 -3.26 15.58
CA GLY A 159 -10.08 -2.57 16.06
C GLY A 159 -10.11 -1.04 15.82
N THR A 160 -8.98 -0.41 15.52
CA THR A 160 -8.84 1.05 15.35
C THR A 160 -8.40 1.44 13.94
N TRP A 161 -7.72 0.56 13.21
CA TRP A 161 -7.20 0.82 11.87
C TRP A 161 -8.20 0.39 10.80
N ALA A 162 -9.16 1.27 10.56
CA ALA A 162 -10.18 1.10 9.53
C ALA A 162 -9.61 1.32 8.13
N ALA A 163 -10.34 0.87 7.10
CA ALA A 163 -10.04 1.23 5.73
C ALA A 163 -10.00 2.76 5.55
N ASN A 164 -8.92 3.26 4.98
CA ASN A 164 -8.64 4.69 4.83
C ASN A 164 -8.59 5.08 3.35
N ILE A 165 -9.76 5.09 2.69
CA ILE A 165 -9.92 5.40 1.28
C ILE A 165 -10.43 6.84 1.15
N ILE A 166 -9.52 7.82 1.02
CA ILE A 166 -9.85 9.25 1.03
C ILE A 166 -10.24 9.76 -0.36
N TYR A 167 -9.90 9.01 -1.41
CA TYR A 167 -10.23 9.33 -2.81
C TYR A 167 -11.02 8.17 -3.43
N PRO A 168 -12.32 8.03 -3.08
CA PRO A 168 -13.10 6.84 -3.41
C PRO A 168 -13.33 6.64 -4.91
N ALA A 169 -13.51 7.71 -5.68
CA ALA A 169 -13.68 7.62 -7.14
C ALA A 169 -12.40 7.08 -7.80
N GLU A 170 -11.26 7.68 -7.45
CA GLU A 170 -9.94 7.27 -7.94
C GLU A 170 -9.61 5.84 -7.52
N HIS A 171 -10.03 5.43 -6.31
CA HIS A 171 -9.83 4.07 -5.83
C HIS A 171 -10.60 3.04 -6.66
N VAL A 172 -11.86 3.31 -6.97
CA VAL A 172 -12.68 2.42 -7.82
C VAL A 172 -12.04 2.28 -9.20
N GLU A 173 -11.66 3.39 -9.84
CA GLU A 173 -10.98 3.36 -11.13
C GLU A 173 -9.67 2.58 -11.09
N ALA A 174 -8.87 2.78 -10.02
CA ALA A 174 -7.60 2.08 -9.84
C ALA A 174 -7.79 0.58 -9.61
N VAL A 175 -8.77 0.16 -8.80
CA VAL A 175 -9.10 -1.26 -8.59
C VAL A 175 -9.53 -1.91 -9.91
N GLU A 176 -10.39 -1.23 -10.71
CA GLU A 176 -10.82 -1.73 -12.02
C GLU A 176 -9.67 -1.77 -13.06
N LYS A 177 -8.70 -0.85 -12.96
CA LYS A 177 -7.47 -0.92 -13.75
C LYS A 177 -6.65 -2.17 -13.35
N VAL A 178 -6.41 -2.37 -12.05
CA VAL A 178 -5.67 -3.53 -11.54
C VAL A 178 -6.33 -4.84 -11.92
N ARG A 179 -7.68 -4.90 -11.92
CA ARG A 179 -8.46 -6.09 -12.33
C ARG A 179 -8.16 -6.54 -13.76
N LYS A 180 -7.79 -5.61 -14.65
CA LYS A 180 -7.46 -5.88 -16.06
C LYS A 180 -6.01 -6.35 -16.27
N LEU A 181 -5.17 -6.20 -15.27
CA LEU A 181 -3.79 -6.66 -15.34
C LEU A 181 -3.69 -8.19 -15.16
N ASP A 182 -2.64 -8.77 -15.72
CA ASP A 182 -2.34 -10.20 -15.58
C ASP A 182 -1.63 -10.45 -14.24
N ILE A 183 -2.43 -10.53 -13.17
CA ILE A 183 -1.96 -10.71 -11.80
C ILE A 183 -2.42 -12.07 -11.25
N GLU A 184 -1.47 -12.83 -10.72
CA GLU A 184 -1.69 -14.12 -10.05
C GLU A 184 -1.49 -14.03 -8.53
N ARG A 185 -0.88 -12.92 -8.04
CA ARG A 185 -0.68 -12.71 -6.61
C ARG A 185 -0.73 -11.22 -6.27
N ILE A 186 -1.38 -10.90 -5.14
CA ILE A 186 -1.30 -9.59 -4.49
C ILE A 186 -0.68 -9.79 -3.11
N VAL A 187 0.26 -8.91 -2.72
CA VAL A 187 0.76 -8.79 -1.36
C VAL A 187 0.69 -7.32 -0.91
N THR A 188 0.33 -7.12 0.36
CA THR A 188 0.06 -5.81 0.97
C THR A 188 1.02 -5.50 2.11
N ALA A 189 1.04 -4.26 2.60
CA ALA A 189 1.89 -3.86 3.72
C ALA A 189 1.37 -4.35 5.06
N HIS A 190 0.07 -4.47 5.22
CA HIS A 190 -0.60 -4.92 6.44
C HIS A 190 -1.42 -6.18 6.19
N ASP A 191 -1.85 -6.79 7.29
CA ASP A 191 -2.75 -7.94 7.26
C ASP A 191 -4.20 -7.43 7.24
N TYR A 192 -4.78 -7.27 6.06
CA TYR A 192 -6.13 -6.72 5.91
C TYR A 192 -7.23 -7.79 5.99
N ASP A 193 -8.31 -7.47 6.71
CA ASP A 193 -9.51 -8.31 6.66
C ASP A 193 -10.21 -8.19 5.29
N PRO A 194 -10.86 -9.26 4.83
CA PRO A 194 -10.89 -10.61 5.37
C PRO A 194 -9.76 -11.53 4.86
N HIS A 195 -8.92 -11.06 3.92
CA HIS A 195 -8.04 -11.92 3.12
C HIS A 195 -6.59 -11.99 3.63
N GLY A 196 -6.23 -11.17 4.62
CA GLY A 196 -4.84 -11.08 5.09
C GLY A 196 -3.95 -10.26 4.13
N TYR A 197 -2.63 -10.45 4.25
CA TYR A 197 -1.65 -9.71 3.45
C TYR A 197 -1.40 -10.32 2.07
N ARG A 198 -2.00 -11.48 1.74
CA ARG A 198 -1.64 -12.24 0.54
C ARG A 198 -2.87 -12.89 -0.09
N ALA A 199 -3.00 -12.71 -1.39
CA ALA A 199 -3.98 -13.39 -2.23
C ALA A 199 -3.24 -14.13 -3.35
N ASP A 200 -3.35 -15.47 -3.40
CA ASP A 200 -2.69 -16.34 -4.38
C ASP A 200 -3.68 -16.95 -5.35
N GLY A 201 -3.37 -16.87 -6.63
CA GLY A 201 -4.18 -17.36 -7.74
C GLY A 201 -5.27 -16.36 -8.15
N ARG A 202 -5.67 -16.43 -9.41
CA ARG A 202 -6.59 -15.46 -10.02
C ARG A 202 -7.90 -15.28 -9.25
N GLU A 203 -8.46 -16.38 -8.73
CA GLU A 203 -9.71 -16.33 -7.96
C GLU A 203 -9.54 -15.53 -6.66
N ALA A 204 -8.46 -15.77 -5.89
CA ALA A 204 -8.17 -15.05 -4.67
C ALA A 204 -7.87 -13.56 -4.94
N VAL A 205 -7.17 -13.26 -6.05
CA VAL A 205 -6.92 -11.89 -6.51
C VAL A 205 -8.23 -11.16 -6.79
N VAL A 206 -9.17 -11.78 -7.51
CA VAL A 206 -10.49 -11.19 -7.78
C VAL A 206 -11.26 -10.94 -6.49
N LYS A 207 -11.30 -11.90 -5.57
CA LYS A 207 -11.96 -11.74 -4.26
C LYS A 207 -11.33 -10.59 -3.43
N ASN A 208 -10.01 -10.46 -3.47
CA ASN A 208 -9.32 -9.36 -2.81
C ASN A 208 -9.71 -8.00 -3.41
N LEU A 209 -9.75 -7.88 -4.73
CA LEU A 209 -10.17 -6.67 -5.42
C LEU A 209 -11.66 -6.33 -5.17
N ASP A 210 -12.53 -7.34 -5.08
CA ASP A 210 -13.94 -7.15 -4.70
C ASP A 210 -14.06 -6.64 -3.26
N ALA A 211 -13.24 -7.15 -2.34
CA ALA A 211 -13.17 -6.67 -0.97
C ALA A 211 -12.71 -5.21 -0.86
N CYS A 212 -11.86 -4.74 -1.78
CA CYS A 212 -11.46 -3.32 -1.83
C CYS A 212 -12.61 -2.37 -2.24
N ILE A 213 -13.62 -2.87 -2.95
CA ILE A 213 -14.80 -2.08 -3.36
C ILE A 213 -15.94 -2.17 -2.33
N THR A 214 -16.01 -3.26 -1.56
CA THR A 214 -17.12 -3.53 -0.63
C THR A 214 -17.35 -2.42 0.40
N PRO A 215 -16.33 -1.84 1.08
CA PRO A 215 -16.54 -0.75 2.02
C PRO A 215 -17.20 0.47 1.37
N LEU A 216 -16.77 0.80 0.14
CA LEU A 216 -17.32 1.94 -0.62
C LEU A 216 -18.78 1.70 -1.01
N ARG A 217 -19.12 0.50 -1.46
CA ARG A 217 -20.50 0.10 -1.78
C ARG A 217 -21.40 0.19 -0.54
N ASN A 218 -20.93 -0.28 0.59
CA ASN A 218 -21.69 -0.24 1.84
C ASN A 218 -21.89 1.20 2.33
N MET A 219 -20.85 2.06 2.24
CA MET A 219 -20.97 3.49 2.56
C MET A 219 -21.96 4.20 1.65
N GLN A 220 -21.87 3.95 0.33
CA GLN A 220 -22.78 4.54 -0.64
C GLN A 220 -24.25 4.18 -0.35
N LYS A 221 -24.51 2.89 -0.07
CA LYS A 221 -25.84 2.42 0.33
C LYS A 221 -26.35 3.13 1.57
N LEU A 222 -25.51 3.26 2.59
CA LEU A 222 -25.85 3.90 3.86
C LEU A 222 -26.18 5.39 3.68
N ILE A 223 -25.38 6.12 2.88
CA ILE A 223 -25.60 7.55 2.58
C ILE A 223 -26.95 7.74 1.86
N LEU A 224 -27.30 6.84 0.94
CA LEU A 224 -28.56 6.91 0.21
C LEU A 224 -29.78 6.55 1.07
N GLU A 225 -29.63 5.63 2.02
CA GLU A 225 -30.68 5.19 2.92
C GLU A 225 -30.98 6.22 4.04
N PHE A 226 -29.95 6.98 4.47
CA PHE A 226 -30.06 7.96 5.56
C PHE A 226 -29.46 9.32 5.11
N PRO A 227 -30.06 9.98 4.11
CA PRO A 227 -29.50 11.22 3.57
C PRO A 227 -29.51 12.41 4.53
N GLU A 228 -30.34 12.35 5.59
CA GLU A 228 -30.44 13.37 6.63
C GLU A 228 -29.35 13.29 7.69
N LEU A 229 -28.65 12.15 7.80
CA LEU A 229 -27.59 11.97 8.80
C LEU A 229 -26.28 12.63 8.33
N ASP A 230 -25.58 13.25 9.27
CA ASP A 230 -24.23 13.72 9.04
C ASP A 230 -23.20 12.55 9.00
N ASP A 231 -21.96 12.84 8.63
CA ASP A 231 -20.95 11.82 8.44
C ASP A 231 -20.51 11.13 9.73
N VAL A 232 -20.66 11.79 10.91
CA VAL A 232 -20.38 11.21 12.21
C VAL A 232 -21.46 10.21 12.60
N ALA A 233 -22.74 10.58 12.46
CA ALA A 233 -23.87 9.70 12.73
C ALA A 233 -23.87 8.49 11.76
N LEU A 234 -23.52 8.69 10.49
CA LEU A 234 -23.34 7.60 9.53
C LEU A 234 -22.19 6.69 9.91
N GLN A 235 -21.06 7.22 10.40
CA GLN A 235 -19.95 6.42 10.90
C GLN A 235 -20.38 5.54 12.09
N GLU A 236 -21.09 6.10 13.07
CA GLU A 236 -21.59 5.36 14.22
C GLU A 236 -22.51 4.22 13.77
N LYS A 237 -23.44 4.53 12.85
CA LYS A 237 -24.37 3.55 12.30
C LYS A 237 -23.66 2.43 11.53
N TYR A 238 -22.69 2.78 10.70
CA TYR A 238 -21.88 1.81 9.97
C TYR A 238 -21.07 0.90 10.90
N ASN A 239 -20.40 1.50 11.89
CA ASN A 239 -19.50 0.81 12.80
C ASN A 239 -20.24 0.03 13.91
N TYR A 240 -21.57 0.18 14.02
CA TYR A 240 -22.39 -0.57 14.97
C TYR A 240 -22.40 -2.08 14.65
N ASP A 241 -22.35 -2.45 13.37
CA ASP A 241 -22.29 -3.84 12.96
C ASP A 241 -20.86 -4.38 13.16
N PRO A 242 -20.64 -5.38 14.05
CA PRO A 242 -19.32 -5.93 14.30
C PRO A 242 -18.74 -6.72 13.12
N GLU A 243 -19.60 -7.17 12.20
CA GLU A 243 -19.20 -7.94 11.00
C GLU A 243 -18.74 -7.04 9.85
N LEU A 244 -19.04 -5.73 9.92
CA LEU A 244 -18.63 -4.77 8.90
C LEU A 244 -17.24 -4.18 9.22
N PRO A 245 -16.48 -3.84 8.18
CA PRO A 245 -15.21 -3.14 8.34
C PRO A 245 -15.45 -1.77 8.98
N LYS A 246 -14.60 -1.40 9.94
CA LYS A 246 -14.70 -0.08 10.55
C LYS A 246 -14.30 1.00 9.54
N VAL A 247 -15.00 2.14 9.56
CA VAL A 247 -14.70 3.31 8.71
C VAL A 247 -14.63 4.57 9.57
N LYS A 248 -13.93 5.58 9.06
CA LYS A 248 -13.86 6.90 9.68
C LYS A 248 -14.81 7.86 8.97
N HIS A 249 -15.36 8.86 9.70
CA HIS A 249 -16.29 9.84 9.13
C HIS A 249 -15.67 10.62 7.94
N GLN A 250 -14.34 10.85 7.94
CA GLN A 250 -13.68 11.49 6.80
C GLN A 250 -13.79 10.67 5.50
N VAL A 251 -13.79 9.34 5.60
CA VAL A 251 -13.97 8.45 4.44
C VAL A 251 -15.42 8.51 3.95
N ILE A 252 -16.39 8.57 4.87
CA ILE A 252 -17.81 8.75 4.54
C ILE A 252 -18.04 10.11 3.86
N GLY A 253 -17.47 11.19 4.42
CA GLY A 253 -17.55 12.53 3.83
C GLY A 253 -16.93 12.60 2.44
N ALA A 254 -15.79 11.94 2.23
CA ALA A 254 -15.18 11.83 0.90
C ALA A 254 -16.08 11.08 -0.10
N MET A 255 -16.76 10.02 0.35
CA MET A 255 -17.71 9.27 -0.47
C MET A 255 -18.93 10.12 -0.81
N ARG A 256 -19.52 10.81 0.17
CA ARG A 256 -20.66 11.75 -0.05
C ARG A 256 -20.29 12.80 -1.08
N THR A 257 -19.15 13.47 -0.90
CA THR A 257 -18.64 14.48 -1.85
C THR A 257 -18.49 13.90 -3.26
N ALA A 258 -17.90 12.72 -3.40
CA ALA A 258 -17.71 12.08 -4.70
C ALA A 258 -19.06 11.73 -5.39
N MET A 259 -20.09 11.37 -4.60
CA MET A 259 -21.45 11.14 -5.12
C MET A 259 -22.13 12.45 -5.56
N GLU A 260 -22.08 13.50 -4.75
CA GLU A 260 -22.65 14.82 -5.03
C GLU A 260 -22.02 15.45 -6.30
N GLU A 261 -20.71 15.33 -6.44
CA GLU A 261 -19.96 15.79 -7.62
C GLU A 261 -20.07 14.85 -8.82
N LYS A 262 -20.82 13.76 -8.72
CA LYS A 262 -21.02 12.74 -9.78
C LYS A 262 -19.70 12.14 -10.28
N ARG A 263 -18.66 12.08 -9.42
CA ARG A 263 -17.37 11.47 -9.75
C ARG A 263 -17.36 9.95 -9.58
N ILE A 264 -18.36 9.40 -8.90
CA ILE A 264 -18.50 7.96 -8.68
C ILE A 264 -19.92 7.51 -9.07
N ALA A 265 -20.03 6.42 -9.82
CA ALA A 265 -21.29 5.79 -10.14
C ALA A 265 -21.83 4.97 -8.94
N LEU A 266 -23.04 4.48 -9.02
CA LEU A 266 -23.56 3.48 -8.08
C LEU A 266 -22.79 2.17 -8.25
N LEU A 267 -22.26 1.65 -7.13
CA LEU A 267 -21.39 0.48 -7.04
C LEU A 267 -22.17 -0.83 -6.82
#